data_af0bfafe0bf0c78aad4ee21246bba4a2
#
_entry.id   af0bfafe0bf0c78aad4ee21246bba4a2
#
_cell.length_a   1.000
_cell.length_b   1.000
_cell.length_c   1.000
_cell.angle_alpha   90.00
_cell.angle_beta   90.00
_cell.angle_gamma   90.00
#
_symmetry.space_group_name_H-M   'P 1'
#
loop_
_entity.id
_entity.type
_entity.pdbx_description
1 polymer ?
#
loop_
_entity_poly.entity_id
_entity_poly.type
_entity_poly.pdbx_seq_one_letter_code
_entity_poly.pdbx_strand_id
1 'polypeptide(L)'
;MNSLRKIQLVSFFTFAFILYAYGQSDTLNRVDKFGKKYGSWEKYEGKTLLWKGRFYNGEPVGEFIYYHPNKQIERKLYYYPNSPKVSCVSYYTNGEKSSEGIFINKEKDGKWVYYNTNGKLVAEENYTKGKKHGKFKLFSGQDGVLLEEETWNNNVKDGEFNAYYTTSTLRIKMYYVKGKMHGDFENYYEDGTIWNRGQYKDDFRDGTWTAYNRDGKEAKVEEIEMGIVKQTRIGLETPAQWLKIDVEQIAYIYEDANGFVLQLKNKNKIRLSENNSLVTIAQTAGSGFFVLINESVLAGYDAIRKIIPIDKEEAKIILRPEPPFEVFTYGDYYEEIKSLTNSKPPEE
;
A
#
# COMPACT_ATOMS: atom_id res chain seq x y z
N MET A 1 -18.75 -44.07 35.09
CA MET A 1 -19.66 -42.93 35.10
C MET A 1 -19.52 -42.21 33.79
N ASN A 2 -20.60 -42.24 33.01
CA ASN A 2 -20.71 -41.93 31.60
C ASN A 2 -20.57 -40.44 31.26
N SER A 3 -19.69 -40.07 30.30
CA SER A 3 -19.75 -38.82 29.62
C SER A 3 -20.29 -39.04 28.17
N LEU A 4 -21.51 -38.57 27.99
CA LEU A 4 -22.23 -38.61 26.70
C LEU A 4 -21.61 -37.60 25.71
N ARG A 5 -21.01 -38.10 24.64
CA ARG A 5 -20.70 -37.34 23.45
C ARG A 5 -22.00 -37.01 22.70
N LYS A 6 -22.33 -35.70 22.56
CA LYS A 6 -23.38 -35.25 21.65
C LYS A 6 -22.85 -35.29 20.23
N ILE A 7 -23.35 -36.26 19.47
CA ILE A 7 -23.21 -36.28 18.03
C ILE A 7 -24.28 -35.35 17.46
N GLN A 8 -23.88 -34.26 16.84
CA GLN A 8 -24.80 -33.49 16.00
C GLN A 8 -25.02 -34.19 14.68
N LEU A 9 -26.23 -34.70 14.51
CA LEU A 9 -26.71 -35.21 13.23
C LEU A 9 -26.91 -34.01 12.27
N VAL A 10 -26.07 -33.92 11.24
CA VAL A 10 -26.34 -33.07 10.09
C VAL A 10 -27.35 -33.86 9.22
N SER A 11 -28.61 -33.41 9.25
CA SER A 11 -29.66 -33.99 8.41
C SER A 11 -29.42 -33.55 6.95
N PHE A 12 -28.94 -34.48 6.14
CA PHE A 12 -29.01 -34.37 4.69
C PHE A 12 -30.48 -34.47 4.27
N PHE A 13 -31.09 -33.34 3.91
CA PHE A 13 -32.34 -33.38 3.16
C PHE A 13 -32.04 -33.80 1.73
N THR A 14 -32.18 -35.08 1.45
CA THR A 14 -32.30 -35.62 0.10
C THR A 14 -33.68 -35.27 -0.44
N PHE A 15 -33.76 -34.18 -1.24
CA PHE A 15 -34.89 -33.95 -2.09
C PHE A 15 -34.87 -34.96 -3.22
N ALA A 16 -35.70 -36.03 -3.08
CA ALA A 16 -36.00 -36.92 -4.17
C ALA A 16 -36.83 -36.16 -5.22
N PHE A 17 -36.20 -35.68 -6.27
CA PHE A 17 -36.89 -35.25 -7.49
C PHE A 17 -37.43 -36.53 -8.19
N ILE A 18 -38.74 -36.68 -8.16
CA ILE A 18 -39.43 -37.68 -9.03
C ILE A 18 -39.26 -37.18 -10.46
N LEU A 19 -38.30 -37.80 -11.16
CA LEU A 19 -38.12 -37.65 -12.59
C LEU A 19 -39.29 -38.38 -13.31
N TYR A 20 -40.29 -37.61 -13.72
CA TYR A 20 -41.13 -38.10 -14.81
C TYR A 20 -40.31 -38.03 -16.09
N ALA A 21 -39.70 -39.18 -16.41
CA ALA A 21 -39.02 -39.37 -17.69
C ALA A 21 -40.09 -39.56 -18.79
N TYR A 22 -40.58 -38.48 -19.35
CA TYR A 22 -41.12 -38.55 -20.72
C TYR A 22 -39.89 -38.54 -21.64
N GLY A 23 -39.67 -39.70 -22.27
CA GLY A 23 -38.68 -39.88 -23.34
C GLY A 23 -39.08 -39.06 -24.60
N GLN A 24 -38.88 -37.76 -24.56
CA GLN A 24 -38.75 -36.95 -25.78
C GLN A 24 -37.28 -36.80 -26.05
N SER A 25 -36.82 -37.25 -27.24
CA SER A 25 -35.47 -36.91 -27.72
C SER A 25 -35.31 -35.38 -27.61
N ASP A 26 -34.38 -34.94 -26.77
CA ASP A 26 -34.12 -33.55 -26.50
C ASP A 26 -33.46 -32.94 -27.75
N THR A 27 -34.30 -32.54 -28.74
CA THR A 27 -33.81 -31.91 -29.97
C THR A 27 -33.26 -30.55 -29.60
N LEU A 28 -31.98 -30.31 -29.98
CA LEU A 28 -31.27 -29.08 -29.70
C LEU A 28 -31.89 -27.83 -30.40
N ASN A 29 -31.72 -26.66 -29.80
CA ASN A 29 -32.00 -25.36 -30.40
C ASN A 29 -33.47 -25.15 -30.83
N ARG A 30 -34.43 -25.63 -30.04
CA ARG A 30 -35.85 -25.50 -30.33
C ARG A 30 -36.41 -24.13 -29.91
N VAL A 31 -37.38 -23.67 -30.67
CA VAL A 31 -38.25 -22.55 -30.28
C VAL A 31 -39.70 -23.05 -30.15
N ASP A 32 -40.49 -22.42 -29.30
CA ASP A 32 -41.91 -22.67 -29.19
C ASP A 32 -42.70 -22.03 -30.35
N LYS A 33 -44.00 -22.19 -30.34
CA LYS A 33 -44.91 -21.64 -31.39
C LYS A 33 -44.90 -20.09 -31.44
N PHE A 34 -44.34 -19.41 -30.45
CA PHE A 34 -44.19 -17.96 -30.39
C PHE A 34 -42.76 -17.51 -30.69
N GLY A 35 -41.85 -18.40 -31.14
CA GLY A 35 -40.45 -18.12 -31.44
C GLY A 35 -39.55 -18.00 -30.23
N LYS A 36 -40.03 -18.34 -29.02
CA LYS A 36 -39.22 -18.28 -27.80
C LYS A 36 -38.37 -19.55 -27.65
N LYS A 37 -37.11 -19.37 -27.22
CA LYS A 37 -36.21 -20.47 -26.97
C LYS A 37 -36.76 -21.39 -25.88
N TYR A 38 -36.62 -22.72 -26.11
CA TYR A 38 -37.08 -23.74 -25.19
C TYR A 38 -36.16 -24.98 -25.24
N GLY A 39 -35.92 -25.62 -24.10
CA GLY A 39 -35.11 -26.86 -24.01
C GLY A 39 -33.61 -26.61 -24.09
N SER A 40 -32.85 -27.64 -24.50
CA SER A 40 -31.40 -27.57 -24.59
C SER A 40 -30.93 -26.79 -25.82
N TRP A 41 -29.95 -25.92 -25.62
CA TRP A 41 -29.36 -25.07 -26.65
C TRP A 41 -27.83 -25.15 -26.64
N GLU A 42 -27.27 -25.18 -27.85
CA GLU A 42 -25.84 -25.07 -28.09
C GLU A 42 -25.57 -24.03 -29.16
N LYS A 43 -24.49 -23.25 -28.98
CA LYS A 43 -24.02 -22.30 -29.97
C LYS A 43 -22.62 -22.67 -30.44
N TYR A 44 -22.45 -22.74 -31.75
CA TYR A 44 -21.19 -23.01 -32.41
C TYR A 44 -20.73 -21.82 -33.24
N GLU A 45 -19.39 -21.71 -33.41
CA GLU A 45 -18.74 -20.90 -34.44
C GLU A 45 -17.88 -21.87 -35.28
N GLY A 46 -18.31 -22.10 -36.52
CA GLY A 46 -17.76 -23.20 -37.30
C GLY A 46 -17.98 -24.55 -36.60
N LYS A 47 -16.88 -25.22 -36.22
CA LYS A 47 -16.90 -26.52 -35.47
C LYS A 47 -16.67 -26.35 -33.97
N THR A 48 -16.47 -25.11 -33.50
CA THR A 48 -16.14 -24.81 -32.10
C THR A 48 -17.40 -24.54 -31.30
N LEU A 49 -17.66 -25.34 -30.26
CA LEU A 49 -18.74 -25.09 -29.32
C LEU A 49 -18.37 -23.87 -28.46
N LEU A 50 -19.17 -22.83 -28.52
CA LEU A 50 -18.99 -21.61 -27.72
C LEU A 50 -19.64 -21.71 -26.35
N TRP A 51 -20.89 -22.20 -26.33
CA TRP A 51 -21.61 -22.42 -25.09
C TRP A 51 -22.77 -23.41 -25.27
N LYS A 52 -23.21 -23.98 -24.14
CA LYS A 52 -24.42 -24.77 -24.03
C LYS A 52 -25.20 -24.38 -22.78
N GLY A 53 -26.54 -24.58 -22.81
CA GLY A 53 -27.42 -24.30 -21.69
C GLY A 53 -28.86 -24.63 -21.99
N ARG A 54 -29.77 -24.27 -21.09
CA ARG A 54 -31.21 -24.52 -21.25
C ARG A 54 -32.00 -23.21 -21.19
N PHE A 55 -33.06 -23.15 -22.00
CA PHE A 55 -33.99 -22.05 -22.00
C PHE A 55 -35.41 -22.55 -21.65
N TYR A 56 -36.16 -21.70 -20.96
CA TYR A 56 -37.55 -21.85 -20.72
C TYR A 56 -38.27 -20.52 -20.99
N ASN A 57 -39.28 -20.53 -21.88
CA ASN A 57 -40.03 -19.34 -22.29
C ASN A 57 -39.12 -18.17 -22.76
N GLY A 58 -38.00 -18.46 -23.44
CA GLY A 58 -37.04 -17.48 -23.94
C GLY A 58 -35.95 -17.08 -22.95
N GLU A 59 -36.11 -17.39 -21.67
CA GLU A 59 -35.18 -17.02 -20.61
C GLU A 59 -34.22 -18.20 -20.29
N PRO A 60 -32.94 -17.91 -19.98
CA PRO A 60 -32.00 -18.91 -19.55
C PRO A 60 -32.37 -19.48 -18.17
N VAL A 61 -32.25 -20.81 -18.00
CA VAL A 61 -32.54 -21.50 -16.72
C VAL A 61 -31.51 -22.58 -16.44
N GLY A 62 -31.14 -22.75 -15.15
CA GLY A 62 -30.17 -23.73 -14.74
C GLY A 62 -28.75 -23.40 -15.21
N GLU A 63 -27.97 -24.45 -15.52
CA GLU A 63 -26.56 -24.30 -15.85
C GLU A 63 -26.35 -23.89 -17.31
N PHE A 64 -25.48 -22.89 -17.53
CA PHE A 64 -24.87 -22.51 -18.81
C PHE A 64 -23.37 -22.68 -18.72
N ILE A 65 -22.80 -23.34 -19.73
CA ILE A 65 -21.35 -23.59 -19.81
C ILE A 65 -20.80 -22.89 -21.05
N TYR A 66 -19.84 -22.02 -20.86
CA TYR A 66 -19.07 -21.35 -21.91
C TYR A 66 -17.71 -22.01 -22.03
N TYR A 67 -17.14 -22.02 -23.24
CA TYR A 67 -15.90 -22.70 -23.55
C TYR A 67 -14.86 -21.76 -24.16
N HIS A 68 -13.61 -21.93 -23.74
CA HIS A 68 -12.46 -21.37 -24.41
C HIS A 68 -12.24 -22.01 -25.81
N PRO A 69 -11.48 -21.34 -26.72
CA PRO A 69 -11.14 -21.92 -28.03
C PRO A 69 -10.46 -23.29 -27.96
N ASN A 70 -9.72 -23.58 -26.87
CA ASN A 70 -9.08 -24.88 -26.61
C ASN A 70 -10.04 -25.93 -26.06
N LYS A 71 -11.35 -25.65 -26.06
CA LYS A 71 -12.45 -26.51 -25.55
C LYS A 71 -12.50 -26.70 -24.03
N GLN A 72 -11.59 -26.08 -23.26
CA GLN A 72 -11.69 -26.02 -21.80
C GLN A 72 -12.86 -25.13 -21.39
N ILE A 73 -13.44 -25.39 -20.22
CA ILE A 73 -14.51 -24.55 -19.68
C ILE A 73 -13.93 -23.18 -19.37
N GLU A 74 -14.55 -22.13 -19.92
CA GLU A 74 -14.27 -20.71 -19.62
C GLU A 74 -15.08 -20.24 -18.41
N ARG A 75 -16.39 -20.60 -18.41
CA ARG A 75 -17.30 -20.09 -17.41
C ARG A 75 -18.52 -20.99 -17.23
N LYS A 76 -18.94 -21.16 -15.98
CA LYS A 76 -20.22 -21.74 -15.61
C LYS A 76 -21.10 -20.67 -15.00
N LEU A 77 -22.30 -20.51 -15.50
CA LEU A 77 -23.36 -19.68 -14.94
C LEU A 77 -24.50 -20.57 -14.50
N TYR A 78 -25.06 -20.30 -13.33
CA TYR A 78 -26.30 -20.96 -12.90
C TYR A 78 -27.39 -19.93 -12.69
N TYR A 79 -28.40 -19.99 -13.55
CA TYR A 79 -29.59 -19.13 -13.52
C TYR A 79 -30.62 -19.71 -12.58
N TYR A 80 -30.91 -19.01 -11.48
CA TYR A 80 -31.90 -19.44 -10.50
C TYR A 80 -33.32 -19.19 -11.04
N PRO A 81 -34.24 -20.16 -10.96
CA PRO A 81 -35.62 -20.00 -11.42
C PRO A 81 -36.30 -18.81 -10.72
N ASN A 82 -37.02 -18.01 -11.51
CA ASN A 82 -37.78 -16.85 -11.01
C ASN A 82 -36.95 -15.86 -10.16
N SER A 83 -35.70 -15.73 -10.46
CA SER A 83 -34.78 -14.87 -9.70
C SER A 83 -33.82 -14.14 -10.64
N PRO A 84 -33.48 -12.85 -10.36
CA PRO A 84 -32.43 -12.16 -11.09
C PRO A 84 -31.01 -12.59 -10.72
N LYS A 85 -30.90 -13.55 -9.79
CA LYS A 85 -29.63 -14.06 -9.28
C LYS A 85 -29.03 -15.07 -10.27
N VAL A 86 -27.71 -14.91 -10.51
CA VAL A 86 -26.92 -15.84 -11.32
C VAL A 86 -25.61 -16.09 -10.56
N SER A 87 -25.30 -17.34 -10.21
CA SER A 87 -23.96 -17.65 -9.74
C SER A 87 -23.01 -17.83 -10.92
N CYS A 88 -21.77 -17.43 -10.73
CA CYS A 88 -20.72 -17.46 -11.74
C CYS A 88 -19.46 -18.13 -11.17
N VAL A 89 -18.90 -19.06 -11.95
CA VAL A 89 -17.55 -19.59 -11.73
C VAL A 89 -16.82 -19.48 -13.07
N SER A 90 -15.69 -18.79 -13.09
CA SER A 90 -14.83 -18.66 -14.29
C SER A 90 -13.54 -19.46 -14.12
N TYR A 91 -12.95 -19.86 -15.24
CA TYR A 91 -11.76 -20.69 -15.29
C TYR A 91 -10.74 -20.13 -16.28
N TYR A 92 -9.47 -20.34 -15.99
CA TYR A 92 -8.38 -20.10 -16.90
C TYR A 92 -8.33 -21.17 -18.01
N THR A 93 -7.55 -20.92 -19.06
CA THR A 93 -7.34 -21.86 -20.16
C THR A 93 -6.63 -23.16 -19.76
N ASN A 94 -6.02 -23.24 -18.58
CA ASN A 94 -5.45 -24.46 -17.99
C ASN A 94 -6.47 -25.26 -17.15
N GLY A 95 -7.71 -24.76 -17.00
CA GLY A 95 -8.79 -25.39 -16.25
C GLY A 95 -8.86 -25.00 -14.76
N GLU A 96 -7.88 -24.26 -14.25
CA GLU A 96 -7.92 -23.74 -12.88
C GLU A 96 -8.98 -22.64 -12.73
N LYS A 97 -9.63 -22.58 -11.56
CA LYS A 97 -10.61 -21.55 -11.25
C LYS A 97 -9.94 -20.18 -11.26
N SER A 98 -10.51 -19.20 -11.96
CA SER A 98 -10.02 -17.82 -12.00
C SER A 98 -10.83 -16.88 -11.11
N SER A 99 -12.16 -17.08 -11.02
CA SER A 99 -13.02 -16.29 -10.13
C SER A 99 -14.36 -16.98 -9.85
N GLU A 100 -14.99 -16.58 -8.75
CA GLU A 100 -16.37 -16.97 -8.44
C GLU A 100 -17.11 -15.86 -7.70
N GLY A 101 -18.42 -15.80 -7.89
CA GLY A 101 -19.30 -14.82 -7.25
C GLY A 101 -20.72 -14.89 -7.76
N ILE A 102 -21.47 -13.87 -7.47
CA ILE A 102 -22.90 -13.78 -7.78
C ILE A 102 -23.16 -12.50 -8.56
N PHE A 103 -24.00 -12.60 -9.57
CA PHE A 103 -24.65 -11.47 -10.21
C PHE A 103 -26.13 -11.38 -9.75
N ILE A 104 -26.59 -10.15 -9.53
CA ILE A 104 -28.02 -9.81 -9.39
C ILE A 104 -28.32 -8.74 -10.42
N ASN A 105 -29.34 -8.96 -11.27
CA ASN A 105 -29.65 -8.06 -12.40
C ASN A 105 -28.43 -7.77 -13.32
N LYS A 106 -27.58 -8.78 -13.55
CA LYS A 106 -26.32 -8.72 -14.34
C LYS A 106 -25.21 -7.86 -13.73
N GLU A 107 -25.37 -7.37 -12.52
CA GLU A 107 -24.37 -6.64 -11.77
C GLU A 107 -23.74 -7.53 -10.68
N LYS A 108 -22.44 -7.39 -10.41
CA LYS A 108 -21.79 -8.09 -9.29
C LYS A 108 -22.47 -7.73 -7.98
N ASP A 109 -22.74 -8.74 -7.13
CA ASP A 109 -23.34 -8.53 -5.82
C ASP A 109 -22.77 -9.51 -4.80
N GLY A 110 -22.57 -9.06 -3.55
CA GLY A 110 -21.92 -9.85 -2.50
C GLY A 110 -20.43 -10.09 -2.75
N LYS A 111 -19.93 -11.17 -2.18
CA LYS A 111 -18.50 -11.53 -2.22
C LYS A 111 -18.12 -12.13 -3.57
N TRP A 112 -17.02 -11.64 -4.14
CA TRP A 112 -16.30 -12.18 -5.28
C TRP A 112 -14.92 -12.63 -4.86
N VAL A 113 -14.50 -13.78 -5.34
CA VAL A 113 -13.21 -14.40 -5.01
C VAL A 113 -12.44 -14.63 -6.29
N TYR A 114 -11.13 -14.34 -6.27
CA TYR A 114 -10.24 -14.45 -7.42
C TYR A 114 -9.04 -15.33 -7.08
N TYR A 115 -8.61 -16.10 -8.07
CA TYR A 115 -7.51 -17.02 -7.96
C TYR A 115 -6.50 -16.76 -9.07
N ASN A 116 -5.24 -17.13 -8.88
CA ASN A 116 -4.25 -17.13 -9.95
C ASN A 116 -4.27 -18.44 -10.76
N THR A 117 -3.43 -18.51 -11.78
CA THR A 117 -3.32 -19.70 -12.68
C THR A 117 -2.84 -20.97 -12.00
N ASN A 118 -2.37 -20.89 -10.75
CA ASN A 118 -1.99 -22.03 -9.90
C ASN A 118 -3.09 -22.40 -8.89
N GLY A 119 -4.29 -21.81 -9.02
CA GLY A 119 -5.43 -22.06 -8.14
C GLY A 119 -5.34 -21.43 -6.75
N LYS A 120 -4.35 -20.55 -6.50
CA LYS A 120 -4.20 -19.87 -5.20
C LYS A 120 -5.04 -18.61 -5.15
N LEU A 121 -5.67 -18.36 -3.99
CA LEU A 121 -6.42 -17.16 -3.69
C LEU A 121 -5.52 -15.90 -3.83
N VAL A 122 -5.98 -14.90 -4.58
CA VAL A 122 -5.27 -13.63 -4.77
C VAL A 122 -6.08 -12.41 -4.38
N ALA A 123 -7.43 -12.49 -4.43
CA ALA A 123 -8.25 -11.37 -3.97
C ALA A 123 -9.64 -11.82 -3.50
N GLU A 124 -10.18 -11.06 -2.55
CA GLU A 124 -11.58 -11.08 -2.13
C GLU A 124 -12.15 -9.68 -2.24
N GLU A 125 -13.26 -9.54 -2.94
CA GLU A 125 -13.90 -8.25 -3.19
C GLU A 125 -15.38 -8.34 -2.80
N ASN A 126 -15.94 -7.25 -2.31
CA ASN A 126 -17.37 -7.16 -1.99
C ASN A 126 -18.06 -6.10 -2.85
N TYR A 127 -19.25 -6.42 -3.33
CA TYR A 127 -20.02 -5.57 -4.22
C TYR A 127 -21.47 -5.43 -3.74
N THR A 128 -22.05 -4.28 -4.01
CA THR A 128 -23.47 -4.03 -3.87
C THR A 128 -23.96 -3.34 -5.13
N LYS A 129 -24.86 -3.99 -5.88
CA LYS A 129 -25.40 -3.46 -7.14
C LYS A 129 -24.28 -2.97 -8.09
N GLY A 130 -23.30 -3.80 -8.36
CA GLY A 130 -22.17 -3.54 -9.26
C GLY A 130 -21.11 -2.58 -8.73
N LYS A 131 -21.31 -1.96 -7.59
CA LYS A 131 -20.36 -1.01 -6.98
C LYS A 131 -19.53 -1.70 -5.90
N LYS A 132 -18.23 -1.39 -5.83
CA LYS A 132 -17.37 -1.80 -4.72
C LYS A 132 -17.95 -1.30 -3.40
N HIS A 133 -18.15 -2.21 -2.43
CA HIS A 133 -18.75 -1.88 -1.14
C HIS A 133 -18.33 -2.90 -0.08
N GLY A 134 -17.84 -2.43 1.08
CA GLY A 134 -17.31 -3.29 2.14
C GLY A 134 -15.82 -3.58 1.99
N LYS A 135 -15.35 -4.65 2.63
CA LYS A 135 -13.93 -5.00 2.69
C LYS A 135 -13.44 -5.65 1.41
N PHE A 136 -12.24 -5.25 0.99
CA PHE A 136 -11.46 -5.81 -0.10
C PHE A 136 -10.14 -6.32 0.47
N LYS A 137 -9.72 -7.48 0.01
CA LYS A 137 -8.48 -8.11 0.46
C LYS A 137 -7.65 -8.55 -0.74
N LEU A 138 -6.34 -8.30 -0.66
CA LEU A 138 -5.34 -8.74 -1.63
C LEU A 138 -4.41 -9.73 -0.93
N PHE A 139 -4.12 -10.85 -1.59
CA PHE A 139 -3.25 -11.90 -1.05
C PHE A 139 -2.06 -12.14 -1.99
N SER A 140 -0.95 -12.55 -1.42
CA SER A 140 0.19 -13.04 -2.17
C SER A 140 -0.17 -14.30 -2.95
N GLY A 141 0.07 -14.28 -4.24
CA GLY A 141 -0.17 -15.42 -5.12
C GLY A 141 0.82 -16.58 -4.93
N GLN A 142 1.83 -16.43 -4.09
CA GLN A 142 2.84 -17.46 -3.81
C GLN A 142 2.50 -18.28 -2.57
N ASP A 143 2.24 -17.62 -1.45
CA ASP A 143 2.05 -18.22 -0.13
C ASP A 143 0.68 -17.97 0.50
N GLY A 144 -0.15 -17.09 -0.10
CA GLY A 144 -1.49 -16.78 0.37
C GLY A 144 -1.52 -15.80 1.55
N VAL A 145 -0.40 -15.14 1.85
CA VAL A 145 -0.32 -14.10 2.89
C VAL A 145 -1.19 -12.90 2.50
N LEU A 146 -1.95 -12.36 3.45
CA LEU A 146 -2.69 -11.12 3.27
C LEU A 146 -1.69 -9.96 3.09
N LEU A 147 -1.78 -9.24 1.98
CA LEU A 147 -0.92 -8.09 1.65
C LEU A 147 -1.61 -6.75 1.89
N GLU A 148 -2.92 -6.68 1.61
CA GLU A 148 -3.69 -5.46 1.79
C GLU A 148 -5.15 -5.77 2.19
N GLU A 149 -5.70 -4.94 3.04
CA GLU A 149 -7.14 -4.89 3.35
C GLU A 149 -7.59 -3.43 3.30
N GLU A 150 -8.68 -3.17 2.56
CA GLU A 150 -9.22 -1.82 2.42
C GLU A 150 -10.75 -1.83 2.45
N THR A 151 -11.35 -0.69 2.81
CA THR A 151 -12.78 -0.53 2.90
C THR A 151 -13.30 0.41 1.82
N TRP A 152 -14.38 -0.02 1.15
CA TRP A 152 -15.01 0.71 0.05
C TRP A 152 -16.47 1.04 0.36
N ASN A 153 -16.92 2.18 -0.11
CA ASN A 153 -18.31 2.61 -0.06
C ASN A 153 -18.73 3.18 -1.44
N ASN A 154 -19.53 2.42 -2.20
CA ASN A 154 -20.02 2.81 -3.52
C ASN A 154 -18.91 3.28 -4.50
N ASN A 155 -17.87 2.46 -4.70
CA ASN A 155 -16.69 2.73 -5.53
C ASN A 155 -15.74 3.81 -5.01
N VAL A 156 -15.91 4.27 -3.79
CA VAL A 156 -15.01 5.23 -3.14
C VAL A 156 -14.36 4.56 -1.94
N LYS A 157 -13.05 4.72 -1.74
CA LYS A 157 -12.38 4.27 -0.51
C LYS A 157 -12.93 5.08 0.66
N ASP A 158 -13.45 4.40 1.68
CA ASP A 158 -14.07 5.04 2.84
C ASP A 158 -14.00 4.10 4.04
N GLY A 159 -13.06 4.35 4.95
CA GLY A 159 -12.74 3.51 6.09
C GLY A 159 -11.25 3.13 6.16
N GLU A 160 -10.98 2.08 6.88
CA GLU A 160 -9.63 1.60 7.19
C GLU A 160 -8.93 1.00 5.96
N PHE A 161 -7.63 1.28 5.85
CA PHE A 161 -6.68 0.65 4.94
C PHE A 161 -5.52 0.09 5.76
N ASN A 162 -5.21 -1.18 5.56
CA ASN A 162 -4.06 -1.86 6.15
C ASN A 162 -3.23 -2.53 5.05
N ALA A 163 -1.91 -2.36 5.09
CA ALA A 163 -0.97 -3.11 4.26
C ALA A 163 -0.03 -3.92 5.17
N TYR A 164 0.41 -5.07 4.69
CA TYR A 164 1.21 -6.02 5.46
C TYR A 164 2.49 -6.36 4.71
N TYR A 165 3.53 -6.72 5.45
CA TYR A 165 4.70 -7.39 4.91
C TYR A 165 4.37 -8.85 4.54
N THR A 166 5.22 -9.48 3.75
CA THR A 166 5.08 -10.91 3.43
C THR A 166 5.22 -11.82 4.66
N THR A 167 5.80 -11.32 5.73
CA THR A 167 5.86 -11.93 7.07
C THR A 167 4.54 -11.84 7.85
N SER A 168 3.48 -11.25 7.27
CA SER A 168 2.19 -10.95 7.89
C SER A 168 2.21 -9.84 8.95
N THR A 169 3.36 -9.20 9.17
CA THR A 169 3.47 -8.04 10.06
C THR A 169 2.80 -6.83 9.41
N LEU A 170 2.05 -6.05 10.19
CA LEU A 170 1.44 -4.80 9.72
C LEU A 170 2.55 -3.84 9.27
N ARG A 171 2.40 -3.28 8.05
CA ARG A 171 3.33 -2.32 7.46
C ARG A 171 2.78 -0.91 7.48
N ILE A 172 1.52 -0.74 7.07
CA ILE A 172 0.84 0.56 7.02
C ILE A 172 -0.56 0.41 7.58
N LYS A 173 -0.95 1.36 8.41
CA LYS A 173 -2.33 1.59 8.84
C LYS A 173 -2.71 3.02 8.57
N MET A 174 -3.82 3.23 7.89
CA MET A 174 -4.36 4.57 7.62
C MET A 174 -5.86 4.52 7.35
N TYR A 175 -6.47 5.68 7.20
CA TYR A 175 -7.90 5.82 6.98
C TYR A 175 -8.19 6.68 5.75
N TYR A 176 -9.28 6.34 5.07
CA TYR A 176 -9.85 7.12 3.99
C TYR A 176 -11.22 7.65 4.40
N VAL A 177 -11.51 8.89 4.05
CA VAL A 177 -12.85 9.49 4.15
C VAL A 177 -13.21 10.05 2.77
N LYS A 178 -14.25 9.50 2.15
CA LYS A 178 -14.71 9.93 0.81
C LYS A 178 -13.58 9.94 -0.25
N GLY A 179 -12.70 8.95 -0.21
CA GLY A 179 -11.62 8.74 -1.17
C GLY A 179 -10.32 9.47 -0.87
N LYS A 180 -10.25 10.25 0.20
CA LYS A 180 -9.06 10.99 0.62
C LYS A 180 -8.47 10.39 1.89
N MET A 181 -7.14 10.38 2.00
CA MET A 181 -6.46 10.06 3.25
C MET A 181 -6.86 11.07 4.32
N HIS A 182 -7.32 10.57 5.48
CA HIS A 182 -7.81 11.41 6.58
C HIS A 182 -7.69 10.68 7.92
N GLY A 183 -7.25 11.38 8.98
CA GLY A 183 -7.05 10.81 10.31
C GLY A 183 -5.67 10.18 10.48
N ASP A 184 -5.55 9.25 11.41
CA ASP A 184 -4.28 8.69 11.84
C ASP A 184 -3.60 7.88 10.73
N PHE A 185 -2.28 8.01 10.66
CA PHE A 185 -1.39 7.24 9.83
C PHE A 185 -0.28 6.63 10.69
N GLU A 186 -0.04 5.34 10.50
CA GLU A 186 1.06 4.61 11.13
C GLU A 186 1.76 3.74 10.10
N ASN A 187 3.09 3.75 10.13
CA ASN A 187 3.94 2.90 9.31
C ASN A 187 4.93 2.19 10.23
N TYR A 188 5.19 0.93 9.95
CA TYR A 188 5.94 0.02 10.82
C TYR A 188 7.14 -0.57 10.09
N TYR A 189 8.17 -0.90 10.82
CA TYR A 189 9.23 -1.79 10.37
C TYR A 189 8.70 -3.24 10.30
N GLU A 190 9.45 -4.12 9.65
CA GLU A 190 9.06 -5.53 9.49
C GLU A 190 9.05 -6.30 10.82
N ASP A 191 9.79 -5.85 11.83
CA ASP A 191 9.78 -6.38 13.21
C ASP A 191 8.55 -5.92 14.03
N GLY A 192 7.69 -5.07 13.46
CA GLY A 192 6.47 -4.55 14.08
C GLY A 192 6.68 -3.28 14.91
N THR A 193 7.90 -2.76 15.02
CA THR A 193 8.14 -1.47 15.68
C THR A 193 7.70 -0.31 14.79
N ILE A 194 7.25 0.79 15.39
CA ILE A 194 6.81 1.96 14.64
C ILE A 194 8.00 2.62 13.93
N TRP A 195 7.87 2.82 12.62
CA TRP A 195 8.82 3.62 11.84
C TRP A 195 8.44 5.10 11.83
N ASN A 196 7.18 5.42 11.49
CA ASN A 196 6.68 6.78 11.57
C ASN A 196 5.17 6.81 11.78
N ARG A 197 4.69 7.91 12.37
CA ARG A 197 3.26 8.17 12.55
C ARG A 197 2.95 9.65 12.43
N GLY A 198 1.70 9.95 12.12
CA GLY A 198 1.16 11.31 12.06
C GLY A 198 -0.31 11.28 11.67
N GLN A 199 -0.79 12.36 11.11
CA GLN A 199 -2.17 12.48 10.64
C GLN A 199 -2.23 13.02 9.21
N TYR A 200 -3.22 12.59 8.47
CA TYR A 200 -3.62 13.17 7.21
C TYR A 200 -4.91 13.96 7.35
N LYS A 201 -5.02 15.05 6.61
CA LYS A 201 -6.24 15.82 6.42
C LYS A 201 -6.42 16.09 4.93
N ASP A 202 -7.41 15.42 4.33
CA ASP A 202 -7.76 15.56 2.90
C ASP A 202 -6.55 15.37 1.96
N ASP A 203 -5.78 14.28 2.13
CA ASP A 203 -4.56 13.88 1.43
C ASP A 203 -3.28 14.64 1.82
N PHE A 204 -3.36 15.67 2.66
CA PHE A 204 -2.20 16.40 3.15
C PHE A 204 -1.76 15.90 4.52
N ARG A 205 -0.45 15.79 4.73
CA ARG A 205 0.11 15.62 6.08
C ARG A 205 -0.26 16.83 6.93
N ASP A 206 -0.75 16.61 8.16
CA ASP A 206 -1.20 17.68 9.04
C ASP A 206 -0.84 17.35 10.49
N GLY A 207 -0.60 18.38 11.34
CA GLY A 207 -0.19 18.20 12.72
C GLY A 207 1.23 17.67 12.89
N THR A 208 1.47 16.98 13.99
CA THR A 208 2.79 16.44 14.36
C THR A 208 3.06 15.11 13.67
N TRP A 209 4.18 15.03 12.95
CA TRP A 209 4.69 13.81 12.35
C TRP A 209 5.99 13.38 13.03
N THR A 210 6.02 12.15 13.51
CA THR A 210 7.17 11.60 14.23
C THR A 210 7.72 10.38 13.50
N ALA A 211 9.02 10.38 13.21
CA ALA A 211 9.77 9.23 12.76
C ALA A 211 10.63 8.68 13.91
N TYR A 212 10.72 7.37 13.97
CA TYR A 212 11.45 6.65 15.00
C TYR A 212 12.58 5.84 14.36
N ASN A 213 13.67 5.68 15.09
CA ASN A 213 14.68 4.67 14.77
C ASN A 213 14.26 3.29 15.31
N ARG A 214 15.06 2.24 15.00
CA ARG A 214 14.71 0.86 15.35
C ARG A 214 14.67 0.56 16.85
N ASP A 215 15.33 1.38 17.68
CA ASP A 215 15.29 1.27 19.14
C ASP A 215 14.12 2.06 19.77
N GLY A 216 13.23 2.62 18.93
CA GLY A 216 12.02 3.31 19.35
C GLY A 216 12.24 4.77 19.78
N LYS A 217 13.45 5.31 19.64
CA LYS A 217 13.69 6.73 19.93
C LYS A 217 13.19 7.60 18.79
N GLU A 218 12.66 8.78 19.11
CA GLU A 218 12.20 9.76 18.12
C GLU A 218 13.39 10.36 17.35
N ALA A 219 13.58 9.90 16.11
CA ALA A 219 14.66 10.38 15.26
C ALA A 219 14.36 11.75 14.65
N LYS A 220 13.09 11.99 14.25
CA LYS A 220 12.63 13.27 13.68
C LYS A 220 11.20 13.56 14.11
N VAL A 221 10.93 14.83 14.40
CA VAL A 221 9.59 15.36 14.64
C VAL A 221 9.38 16.58 13.75
N GLU A 222 8.34 16.57 12.95
CA GLU A 222 7.93 17.68 12.07
C GLU A 222 6.56 18.21 12.51
N GLU A 223 6.43 19.52 12.62
CA GLU A 223 5.13 20.20 12.72
C GLU A 223 4.72 20.64 11.32
N ILE A 224 3.57 20.17 10.86
CA ILE A 224 3.11 20.31 9.47
C ILE A 224 1.70 20.91 9.48
N GLU A 225 1.47 21.84 8.59
CA GLU A 225 0.15 22.42 8.35
C GLU A 225 -0.19 22.26 6.87
N MET A 226 -1.22 21.46 6.57
CA MET A 226 -1.70 21.18 5.21
C MET A 226 -0.56 20.87 4.22
N GLY A 227 0.33 19.96 4.60
CA GLY A 227 1.47 19.50 3.79
C GLY A 227 2.72 20.38 3.86
N ILE A 228 2.65 21.54 4.50
CA ILE A 228 3.78 22.49 4.64
C ILE A 228 4.47 22.27 5.97
N VAL A 229 5.75 21.91 5.96
CA VAL A 229 6.56 21.77 7.17
C VAL A 229 6.83 23.18 7.76
N LYS A 230 6.43 23.36 9.02
CA LYS A 230 6.62 24.61 9.78
C LYS A 230 7.84 24.55 10.68
N GLN A 231 8.16 23.38 11.21
CA GLN A 231 9.28 23.15 12.11
C GLN A 231 9.78 21.73 11.96
N THR A 232 11.08 21.54 12.05
CA THR A 232 11.72 20.21 12.09
C THR A 232 12.65 20.12 13.29
N ARG A 233 12.46 19.11 14.12
CA ARG A 233 13.36 18.73 15.21
C ARG A 233 13.94 17.35 14.94
N ILE A 234 15.25 17.20 15.21
CA ILE A 234 15.94 15.90 15.11
C ILE A 234 16.37 15.39 16.47
N GLY A 235 16.40 14.08 16.62
CA GLY A 235 16.93 13.39 17.78
C GLY A 235 18.42 13.13 17.63
N LEU A 236 19.20 13.50 18.62
CA LEU A 236 20.65 13.29 18.67
C LEU A 236 21.02 12.62 20.00
N GLU A 237 21.93 11.67 19.95
CA GLU A 237 22.44 11.01 21.14
C GLU A 237 23.56 11.84 21.77
N THR A 238 23.44 12.10 23.08
CA THR A 238 24.48 12.68 23.90
C THR A 238 24.93 11.67 24.94
N PRO A 239 26.11 11.81 25.57
CA PRO A 239 26.55 10.88 26.63
C PRO A 239 25.58 10.79 27.82
N ALA A 240 24.74 11.80 28.02
CA ALA A 240 23.79 11.84 29.14
C ALA A 240 22.37 11.43 28.78
N GLN A 241 21.92 11.74 27.55
CA GLN A 241 20.51 11.55 27.16
C GLN A 241 20.29 11.68 25.65
N TRP A 242 19.09 11.26 25.21
CA TRP A 242 18.57 11.55 23.89
C TRP A 242 18.07 13.01 23.87
N LEU A 243 18.62 13.82 22.96
CA LEU A 243 18.30 15.26 22.80
C LEU A 243 17.46 15.48 21.55
N LYS A 244 16.34 16.19 21.68
CA LYS A 244 15.57 16.71 20.53
C LYS A 244 15.93 18.17 20.30
N ILE A 245 16.38 18.50 19.11
CA ILE A 245 16.79 19.88 18.79
C ILE A 245 16.21 20.32 17.45
N ASP A 246 15.78 21.59 17.40
CA ASP A 246 15.33 22.25 16.19
C ASP A 246 16.50 22.39 15.22
N VAL A 247 16.33 21.91 13.98
CA VAL A 247 17.38 21.98 12.96
C VAL A 247 17.81 23.39 12.65
N GLU A 248 16.89 24.39 12.78
CA GLU A 248 17.18 25.79 12.57
C GLU A 248 18.08 26.41 13.65
N GLN A 249 18.20 25.77 14.80
CA GLN A 249 19.13 26.22 15.85
C GLN A 249 20.56 25.73 15.64
N ILE A 250 20.75 24.75 14.78
CA ILE A 250 22.07 24.13 14.50
C ILE A 250 22.84 25.00 13.53
N ALA A 251 24.05 25.42 13.90
CA ALA A 251 24.97 26.06 12.98
C ALA A 251 25.77 25.02 12.20
N TYR A 252 26.49 24.16 12.91
CA TYR A 252 27.28 23.10 12.30
C TYR A 252 27.61 22.01 13.35
N ILE A 253 28.00 20.83 12.85
CA ILE A 253 28.52 19.73 13.67
C ILE A 253 29.92 19.40 13.14
N TYR A 254 30.86 19.19 14.04
CA TYR A 254 32.23 18.85 13.68
C TYR A 254 32.77 17.74 14.57
N GLU A 255 33.74 17.01 14.04
CA GLU A 255 34.47 15.99 14.78
C GLU A 255 35.73 16.61 15.37
N ASP A 256 36.04 16.30 16.65
CA ASP A 256 37.32 16.58 17.31
C ASP A 256 37.89 15.30 17.88
N ALA A 257 39.02 15.36 18.57
CA ALA A 257 39.71 14.20 19.16
C ALA A 257 38.85 13.36 20.13
N ASN A 258 37.74 13.89 20.62
CA ASN A 258 36.80 13.26 21.56
C ASN A 258 35.43 12.96 20.95
N GLY A 259 35.27 13.00 19.62
CA GLY A 259 34.02 12.73 18.88
C GLY A 259 33.31 14.00 18.42
N PHE A 260 31.99 13.91 18.19
CA PHE A 260 31.24 14.99 17.58
C PHE A 260 30.82 16.10 18.54
N VAL A 261 30.91 17.34 18.06
CA VAL A 261 30.48 18.56 18.75
C VAL A 261 29.42 19.25 17.91
N LEU A 262 28.24 19.42 18.46
CA LEU A 262 27.17 20.23 17.92
C LEU A 262 27.37 21.70 18.35
N GLN A 263 27.54 22.59 17.39
CA GLN A 263 27.60 24.03 17.58
C GLN A 263 26.25 24.64 17.24
N LEU A 264 25.65 25.34 18.19
CA LEU A 264 24.41 26.09 17.99
C LEU A 264 24.70 27.54 17.52
N LYS A 265 23.73 28.15 16.84
CA LYS A 265 23.78 29.55 16.39
C LYS A 265 23.95 30.55 17.56
N ASN A 266 23.41 30.21 18.74
CA ASN A 266 23.57 30.99 19.97
C ASN A 266 24.95 30.85 20.65
N LYS A 267 25.89 30.16 19.98
CA LYS A 267 27.26 29.83 20.42
C LYS A 267 27.40 28.74 21.45
N ASN A 268 26.31 28.15 21.95
CA ASN A 268 26.39 26.99 22.83
C ASN A 268 26.91 25.77 22.07
N LYS A 269 27.63 24.92 22.79
CA LYS A 269 28.16 23.66 22.28
C LYS A 269 27.60 22.48 23.07
N ILE A 270 27.34 21.38 22.37
CA ILE A 270 26.83 20.14 22.96
C ILE A 270 27.69 18.99 22.45
N ARG A 271 28.23 18.16 23.35
CA ARG A 271 28.93 16.95 22.98
C ARG A 271 27.90 15.89 22.58
N LEU A 272 28.10 15.26 21.42
CA LEU A 272 27.31 14.13 20.97
C LEU A 272 28.03 12.82 21.28
N SER A 273 27.29 11.72 21.38
CA SER A 273 27.84 10.37 21.49
C SER A 273 28.48 9.92 20.17
N GLU A 274 29.42 9.00 20.25
CA GLU A 274 30.11 8.40 19.07
C GLU A 274 29.17 7.66 18.12
N ASN A 275 27.99 7.26 18.59
CA ASN A 275 26.97 6.58 17.76
C ASN A 275 26.29 7.50 16.73
N ASN A 276 26.52 8.82 16.79
CA ASN A 276 26.02 9.76 15.78
C ASN A 276 26.87 9.67 14.51
N SER A 277 26.25 9.97 13.38
CA SER A 277 26.90 10.06 12.06
C SER A 277 26.45 11.32 11.36
N LEU A 278 27.40 12.11 10.83
CA LEU A 278 27.07 13.35 10.10
C LEU A 278 26.14 13.10 8.91
N VAL A 279 26.39 12.00 8.18
CA VAL A 279 25.55 11.58 7.04
C VAL A 279 24.13 11.26 7.52
N THR A 280 24.00 10.45 8.58
CA THR A 280 22.69 10.08 9.13
C THR A 280 21.94 11.30 9.66
N ILE A 281 22.64 12.25 10.31
CA ILE A 281 22.04 13.52 10.80
C ILE A 281 21.50 14.34 9.61
N ALA A 282 22.30 14.51 8.55
CA ALA A 282 21.87 15.24 7.35
C ALA A 282 20.65 14.59 6.70
N GLN A 283 20.66 13.28 6.51
CA GLN A 283 19.54 12.52 5.94
C GLN A 283 18.28 12.61 6.81
N THR A 284 18.43 12.52 8.13
CA THR A 284 17.29 12.60 9.08
C THR A 284 16.66 13.99 9.05
N ALA A 285 17.46 15.05 9.04
CA ALA A 285 16.97 16.43 8.93
C ALA A 285 16.19 16.65 7.62
N GLY A 286 16.67 16.07 6.54
CA GLY A 286 16.10 16.22 5.20
C GLY A 286 16.86 17.22 4.34
N SER A 287 16.53 17.24 3.05
CA SER A 287 17.17 18.14 2.08
C SER A 287 16.90 19.62 2.43
N GLY A 288 17.91 20.47 2.25
CA GLY A 288 17.78 21.91 2.40
C GLY A 288 18.16 22.46 3.77
N PHE A 289 18.51 21.60 4.75
CA PHE A 289 18.99 22.10 6.04
C PHE A 289 20.53 22.09 6.15
N PHE A 290 21.18 21.04 5.72
CA PHE A 290 22.61 20.82 5.92
C PHE A 290 23.32 20.38 4.65
N VAL A 291 24.62 20.68 4.61
CA VAL A 291 25.57 20.18 3.62
C VAL A 291 26.81 19.64 4.33
N LEU A 292 27.33 18.51 3.85
CA LEU A 292 28.64 18.02 4.25
C LEU A 292 29.72 18.92 3.63
N ILE A 293 30.52 19.56 4.49
CA ILE A 293 31.67 20.36 4.05
C ILE A 293 32.87 19.46 3.72
N ASN A 294 33.03 18.42 4.52
CA ASN A 294 33.98 17.32 4.37
C ASN A 294 33.56 16.18 5.29
N GLU A 295 34.34 15.12 5.43
CA GLU A 295 34.03 13.95 6.25
C GLU A 295 33.79 14.27 7.72
N SER A 296 34.38 15.35 8.23
CA SER A 296 34.37 15.71 9.65
C SER A 296 33.52 16.93 9.99
N VAL A 297 32.88 17.58 8.98
CA VAL A 297 32.09 18.80 9.19
C VAL A 297 30.78 18.77 8.40
N LEU A 298 29.66 18.87 9.11
CA LEU A 298 28.32 19.10 8.58
C LEU A 298 27.87 20.51 8.96
N ALA A 299 27.50 21.34 8.00
CA ALA A 299 27.07 22.71 8.27
C ALA A 299 25.65 22.99 7.78
N GLY A 300 24.90 23.79 8.54
CA GLY A 300 23.67 24.41 8.06
C GLY A 300 23.98 25.39 6.93
N TYR A 301 23.13 25.43 5.90
CA TYR A 301 23.34 26.34 4.76
C TYR A 301 23.48 27.80 5.16
N ASP A 302 22.73 28.24 6.16
CA ASP A 302 22.72 29.58 6.68
C ASP A 302 23.92 29.93 7.61
N ALA A 303 24.64 28.89 8.04
CA ALA A 303 25.89 29.05 8.79
C ALA A 303 27.09 29.35 7.86
N ILE A 304 26.99 29.03 6.58
CA ILE A 304 28.05 29.30 5.60
C ILE A 304 28.02 30.79 5.23
N ARG A 305 29.04 31.50 5.66
CA ARG A 305 29.17 32.98 5.43
C ARG A 305 29.89 33.29 4.14
N LYS A 306 30.92 32.51 3.81
CA LYS A 306 31.74 32.76 2.64
C LYS A 306 32.44 31.49 2.21
N ILE A 307 32.56 31.31 0.89
CA ILE A 307 33.36 30.31 0.25
C ILE A 307 34.52 31.03 -0.44
N ILE A 308 35.75 30.68 -0.10
CA ILE A 308 36.98 31.27 -0.63
C ILE A 308 37.69 30.20 -1.44
N PRO A 309 37.58 30.17 -2.78
CA PRO A 309 38.28 29.25 -3.61
C PRO A 309 39.80 29.33 -3.41
N ILE A 310 40.47 28.21 -3.28
CA ILE A 310 41.92 28.08 -3.26
C ILE A 310 42.36 27.66 -4.67
N ASP A 311 41.70 26.64 -5.21
CA ASP A 311 41.89 26.21 -6.60
C ASP A 311 40.60 25.61 -7.17
N LYS A 312 40.70 24.73 -8.19
CA LYS A 312 39.54 24.14 -8.86
C LYS A 312 38.84 23.06 -8.02
N GLU A 313 39.56 22.43 -7.09
CA GLU A 313 39.13 21.27 -6.32
C GLU A 313 39.05 21.54 -4.83
N GLU A 314 39.47 22.74 -4.36
CA GLU A 314 39.52 23.07 -2.94
C GLU A 314 39.05 24.49 -2.65
N ALA A 315 38.36 24.68 -1.53
CA ALA A 315 38.00 26.00 -1.00
C ALA A 315 38.04 26.02 0.54
N LYS A 316 38.32 27.21 1.09
CA LYS A 316 38.15 27.51 2.51
C LYS A 316 36.73 27.99 2.76
N ILE A 317 36.07 27.41 3.78
CA ILE A 317 34.70 27.73 4.17
C ILE A 317 34.71 28.56 5.45
N ILE A 318 34.07 29.71 5.43
CA ILE A 318 33.89 30.56 6.60
C ILE A 318 32.52 30.31 7.19
N LEU A 319 32.47 29.74 8.40
CA LEU A 319 31.25 29.44 9.14
C LEU A 319 30.96 30.52 10.21
N ARG A 320 29.69 30.59 10.60
CA ARG A 320 29.25 31.43 11.74
C ARG A 320 28.32 30.57 12.65
N PRO A 321 28.57 30.51 13.98
CA PRO A 321 29.74 31.07 14.70
C PRO A 321 31.07 30.55 14.19
N GLU A 322 32.16 31.31 14.37
CA GLU A 322 33.51 30.90 13.93
C GLU A 322 33.96 29.62 14.66
N PRO A 323 34.36 28.58 13.92
CA PRO A 323 34.88 27.34 14.50
C PRO A 323 36.30 27.55 15.08
N PRO A 324 36.76 26.66 16.00
CA PRO A 324 38.10 26.77 16.61
C PRO A 324 39.23 26.34 15.67
N PHE A 325 38.93 26.02 14.42
CA PHE A 325 39.86 25.55 13.40
C PHE A 325 39.46 26.06 12.02
N GLU A 326 40.37 25.97 11.07
CA GLU A 326 40.07 26.31 9.68
C GLU A 326 39.28 25.18 9.02
N VAL A 327 38.27 25.51 8.22
CA VAL A 327 37.40 24.55 7.53
C VAL A 327 37.67 24.60 6.04
N PHE A 328 37.98 23.47 5.46
CA PHE A 328 38.19 23.30 4.03
C PHE A 328 37.20 22.29 3.46
N THR A 329 36.85 22.47 2.19
CA THR A 329 36.08 21.53 1.38
C THR A 329 36.90 21.18 0.15
N TYR A 330 36.73 19.94 -0.36
CA TYR A 330 37.49 19.42 -1.50
C TYR A 330 36.72 18.34 -2.25
N GLY A 331 37.12 18.08 -3.51
CA GLY A 331 36.56 17.06 -4.34
C GLY A 331 35.04 17.17 -4.51
N ASP A 332 34.31 16.07 -4.34
CA ASP A 332 32.84 15.99 -4.52
C ASP A 332 32.10 16.90 -3.55
N TYR A 333 32.58 17.09 -2.33
CA TYR A 333 31.98 18.02 -1.36
C TYR A 333 32.01 19.46 -1.86
N TYR A 334 33.11 19.87 -2.50
CA TYR A 334 33.20 21.21 -3.06
C TYR A 334 32.28 21.41 -4.27
N GLU A 335 32.13 20.41 -5.12
CA GLU A 335 31.18 20.46 -6.24
C GLU A 335 29.74 20.59 -5.75
N GLU A 336 29.35 19.87 -4.71
CA GLU A 336 28.05 20.01 -4.09
C GLU A 336 27.82 21.44 -3.58
N ILE A 337 28.77 21.99 -2.84
CA ILE A 337 28.69 23.36 -2.29
C ILE A 337 28.64 24.40 -3.41
N LYS A 338 29.40 24.28 -4.49
CA LYS A 338 29.32 25.16 -5.66
C LYS A 338 27.93 25.15 -6.30
N SER A 339 27.31 23.97 -6.41
CA SER A 339 25.99 23.85 -7.00
C SER A 339 24.92 24.63 -6.22
N LEU A 340 25.09 24.72 -4.90
CA LEU A 340 24.20 25.45 -4.00
C LEU A 340 24.34 26.97 -4.09
N THR A 341 25.58 27.45 -4.31
CA THR A 341 25.82 28.90 -4.45
C THR A 341 25.31 29.46 -5.76
N ASN A 342 25.30 28.63 -6.82
CA ASN A 342 24.77 29.01 -8.12
C ASN A 342 23.23 29.04 -8.17
N SER A 343 22.56 28.45 -7.17
CA SER A 343 21.09 28.39 -7.07
C SER A 343 20.48 29.49 -6.17
N LYS A 344 21.29 30.26 -5.43
CA LYS A 344 20.82 31.45 -4.69
C LYS A 344 20.93 32.70 -5.57
N PRO A 345 19.86 33.51 -5.73
CA PRO A 345 20.01 34.82 -6.31
C PRO A 345 20.96 35.63 -5.44
N PRO A 346 21.75 36.58 -6.02
CA PRO A 346 22.62 37.46 -5.25
C PRO A 346 21.77 38.23 -4.24
N GLU A 347 22.12 38.16 -2.96
CA GLU A 347 21.60 39.07 -1.95
C GLU A 347 22.11 40.45 -2.28
N GLU A 348 21.20 41.41 -2.59
CA GLU A 348 21.49 42.82 -2.73
C GLU A 348 21.97 43.45 -1.41
#